data_df566c1719098fbd0a2a2374fdb3b85f
#
_entry.id   df566c1719098fbd0a2a2374fdb3b85f
#
_cell.length_a   1.000
_cell.length_b   1.000
_cell.length_c   1.000
_cell.angle_alpha   90.00
_cell.angle_beta   90.00
_cell.angle_gamma   90.00
#
_symmetry.space_group_name_H-M   'P 1'
#
loop_
_entity.id
_entity.type
_entity.pdbx_description
1 polymer ?
#
loop_
_entity_poly.entity_id
_entity_poly.type
_entity_poly.pdbx_seq_one_letter_code
_entity_poly.pdbx_strand_id
1 'polypeptide(L)'
;MRKRFFQIATVSIITCMTLTSCTSRNNNISSSYNEKEKKFKIGIVMGKTEIHDKGFNQAVWDGIKKTGEKHNWKEKKNYVKTDAPSDKDAKKELTKYAKKKYDLIFGIGYSFQKAIAEIASKERKSDFVIVDGIVEKPNVVSITYREEQSAFLAGIAAAMNTKTHKIGFVGGTKDPFIKRFEYGFKAGVMSVDPKIKVKTKFANTFDKPEEGSKLAKSLYGEDVDIIFQVAGKTGLGVFTEAKKLKKSGKKVWVIGVDRDQYKEGLPENVTLTSAIKRIDKGVDEVITKKLKGNFQGGRILRWGIKENGVGLSKNKKNLNKDTVKQVNLYQANIRTGHIDVPENKKDFDNFSPVKPEKGEIKKKKVKIGK
;
A
#
# COMPACT_ATOMS: atom_id res chain seq x y z
N MET A 1 78.58 39.53 33.05
CA MET A 1 79.20 38.91 34.18
C MET A 1 78.19 38.09 34.96
N ARG A 2 78.61 36.86 35.31
CA ARG A 2 78.06 35.90 36.27
C ARG A 2 76.62 35.40 36.17
N LYS A 3 76.61 34.16 35.77
CA LYS A 3 75.61 33.07 35.89
C LYS A 3 75.15 32.88 37.32
N ARG A 4 73.91 32.45 37.53
CA ARG A 4 73.58 31.49 38.60
C ARG A 4 72.44 30.61 38.10
N PHE A 5 72.74 29.29 38.08
CA PHE A 5 71.81 28.17 37.86
C PHE A 5 70.90 28.01 39.08
N PHE A 6 69.62 27.72 38.87
CA PHE A 6 68.80 27.11 39.93
C PHE A 6 68.11 25.89 39.30
N GLN A 7 68.48 24.70 39.75
CA GLN A 7 67.79 23.48 39.51
C GLN A 7 66.55 23.45 40.39
N ILE A 8 65.36 23.17 39.76
CA ILE A 8 64.15 22.82 40.52
C ILE A 8 63.75 21.41 40.04
N ALA A 9 63.82 20.48 41.01
CA ALA A 9 63.38 19.12 40.84
C ALA A 9 61.86 19.06 40.75
N THR A 10 61.34 18.51 39.59
CA THR A 10 59.90 18.26 39.38
C THR A 10 59.57 16.85 39.86
N VAL A 11 58.84 16.76 40.94
CA VAL A 11 58.25 15.50 41.44
C VAL A 11 57.05 15.17 40.54
N SER A 12 57.15 14.10 39.75
CA SER A 12 56.05 13.59 38.94
C SER A 12 55.08 12.79 39.81
N ILE A 13 53.94 13.36 40.13
CA ILE A 13 52.82 12.63 40.70
C ILE A 13 52.04 12.00 39.53
N ILE A 14 52.18 10.68 39.39
CA ILE A 14 51.39 9.86 38.47
C ILE A 14 50.01 9.67 39.12
N THR A 15 49.04 10.47 38.70
CA THR A 15 47.63 10.26 39.04
C THR A 15 47.05 9.22 38.08
N CYS A 16 46.92 7.98 38.52
CA CYS A 16 46.15 6.94 37.87
C CYS A 16 44.67 7.33 37.87
N MET A 17 44.18 7.98 36.81
CA MET A 17 42.75 8.08 36.57
C MET A 17 42.26 6.72 36.00
N THR A 18 41.61 5.96 36.86
CA THR A 18 40.83 4.79 36.50
C THR A 18 39.67 5.20 35.58
N LEU A 19 39.83 4.95 34.28
CA LEU A 19 38.73 4.98 33.33
C LEU A 19 37.82 3.79 33.60
N THR A 20 36.93 3.90 34.57
CA THR A 20 35.85 2.95 34.80
C THR A 20 34.69 3.26 33.84
N SER A 21 34.68 2.51 32.73
CA SER A 21 33.55 1.94 32.02
C SER A 21 32.24 2.72 31.88
N CYS A 22 32.12 3.35 30.72
CA CYS A 22 30.82 3.60 30.07
C CYS A 22 30.32 2.45 29.18
N THR A 23 30.90 1.25 29.28
CA THR A 23 30.54 0.10 28.40
C THR A 23 29.35 -0.72 28.89
N SER A 24 28.96 -0.63 30.17
CA SER A 24 27.85 -1.45 30.69
C SER A 24 26.44 -0.92 30.34
N ARG A 25 26.28 0.36 30.05
CA ARG A 25 24.95 0.91 29.71
C ARG A 25 24.49 0.57 28.31
N ASN A 26 25.39 0.53 27.33
CA ASN A 26 25.04 0.18 25.93
C ASN A 26 24.71 -1.32 25.76
N ASN A 27 25.38 -2.20 26.49
CA ASN A 27 25.12 -3.64 26.43
C ASN A 27 23.76 -4.02 27.03
N ASN A 28 23.33 -3.33 28.11
CA ASN A 28 22.03 -3.57 28.72
C ASN A 28 20.86 -3.04 27.88
N ILE A 29 21.04 -1.95 27.15
CA ILE A 29 20.01 -1.41 26.24
C ILE A 29 19.85 -2.33 25.04
N SER A 30 20.93 -2.82 24.44
CA SER A 30 20.87 -3.72 23.30
C SER A 30 20.30 -5.10 23.67
N SER A 31 20.63 -5.63 24.86
CA SER A 31 20.10 -6.91 25.33
C SER A 31 18.61 -6.83 25.66
N SER A 32 18.15 -5.75 26.30
CA SER A 32 16.75 -5.53 26.62
C SER A 32 15.89 -5.30 25.35
N TYR A 33 16.44 -4.62 24.35
CA TYR A 33 15.79 -4.44 23.05
C TYR A 33 15.61 -5.79 22.33
N ASN A 34 16.67 -6.61 22.28
CA ASN A 34 16.63 -7.95 21.68
C ASN A 34 15.63 -8.89 22.38
N GLU A 35 15.53 -8.83 23.71
CA GLU A 35 14.55 -9.60 24.48
C GLU A 35 13.10 -9.17 24.19
N LYS A 36 12.85 -7.86 24.15
CA LYS A 36 11.52 -7.30 23.82
C LYS A 36 11.12 -7.67 22.41
N GLU A 37 12.05 -7.59 21.46
CA GLU A 37 11.84 -7.93 20.07
C GLU A 37 11.46 -9.40 19.87
N LYS A 38 12.12 -10.33 20.56
CA LYS A 38 11.80 -11.77 20.54
C LYS A 38 10.42 -12.11 21.08
N LYS A 39 9.88 -11.28 22.00
CA LYS A 39 8.57 -11.47 22.64
C LYS A 39 7.45 -10.67 21.95
N PHE A 40 7.75 -9.87 20.94
CA PHE A 40 6.79 -9.02 20.26
C PHE A 40 5.67 -9.84 19.60
N LYS A 41 4.43 -9.39 19.78
CA LYS A 41 3.22 -10.10 19.30
C LYS A 41 2.34 -9.21 18.46
N ILE A 42 1.98 -9.68 17.28
CA ILE A 42 1.06 -9.00 16.36
C ILE A 42 -0.20 -9.87 16.18
N GLY A 43 -1.36 -9.30 16.45
CA GLY A 43 -2.67 -9.86 16.12
C GLY A 43 -3.17 -9.24 14.81
N ILE A 44 -3.69 -10.07 13.91
CA ILE A 44 -4.18 -9.64 12.60
C ILE A 44 -5.59 -10.14 12.43
N VAL A 45 -6.56 -9.22 12.29
CA VAL A 45 -7.97 -9.52 12.05
C VAL A 45 -8.32 -9.12 10.64
N MET A 46 -8.78 -10.06 9.83
CA MET A 46 -9.13 -9.85 8.42
C MET A 46 -10.54 -10.39 8.15
N GLY A 47 -11.13 -9.93 7.03
CA GLY A 47 -12.40 -10.47 6.56
C GLY A 47 -12.29 -11.95 6.16
N LYS A 48 -13.44 -12.52 5.76
CA LYS A 48 -13.54 -13.93 5.33
C LYS A 48 -12.70 -14.26 4.08
N THR A 49 -12.21 -13.24 3.38
CA THR A 49 -11.37 -13.41 2.20
C THR A 49 -10.04 -14.05 2.58
N GLU A 50 -9.73 -15.16 1.95
CA GLU A 50 -8.46 -15.88 2.14
C GLU A 50 -7.25 -14.98 1.84
N ILE A 51 -6.15 -15.19 2.58
CA ILE A 51 -4.85 -14.53 2.32
C ILE A 51 -4.24 -14.85 0.94
N HIS A 52 -4.90 -15.70 0.17
CA HIS A 52 -4.50 -16.12 -1.18
C HIS A 52 -5.31 -15.43 -2.28
N ASP A 53 -5.84 -14.23 -1.99
CA ASP A 53 -6.62 -13.42 -2.97
C ASP A 53 -5.76 -12.89 -4.13
N LYS A 54 -4.45 -13.15 -4.11
CA LYS A 54 -3.45 -12.62 -5.05
C LYS A 54 -3.45 -11.08 -5.17
N GLY A 55 -4.07 -10.40 -4.20
CA GLY A 55 -4.28 -8.96 -4.14
C GLY A 55 -3.98 -8.38 -2.76
N PHE A 56 -4.95 -7.65 -2.22
CA PHE A 56 -4.85 -6.82 -1.01
C PHE A 56 -4.49 -7.61 0.24
N ASN A 57 -5.27 -8.66 0.59
CA ASN A 57 -5.04 -9.42 1.82
C ASN A 57 -3.70 -10.13 1.80
N GLN A 58 -3.34 -10.71 0.65
CA GLN A 58 -2.02 -11.31 0.48
C GLN A 58 -0.89 -10.29 0.60
N ALA A 59 -1.05 -9.07 0.08
CA ALA A 59 -0.02 -8.03 0.20
C ALA A 59 0.22 -7.62 1.66
N VAL A 60 -0.84 -7.51 2.48
CA VAL A 60 -0.71 -7.26 3.92
C VAL A 60 0.02 -8.40 4.61
N TRP A 61 -0.43 -9.64 4.36
CA TRP A 61 0.16 -10.82 4.97
C TRP A 61 1.64 -10.99 4.61
N ASP A 62 1.98 -10.84 3.34
CA ASP A 62 3.37 -10.89 2.87
C ASP A 62 4.23 -9.78 3.48
N GLY A 63 3.67 -8.59 3.68
CA GLY A 63 4.33 -7.48 4.37
C GLY A 63 4.68 -7.82 5.82
N ILE A 64 3.72 -8.40 6.57
CA ILE A 64 3.94 -8.83 7.96
C ILE A 64 4.96 -9.96 8.03
N LYS A 65 4.85 -10.98 7.16
CA LYS A 65 5.83 -12.08 7.07
C LYS A 65 7.24 -11.57 6.80
N LYS A 66 7.38 -10.71 5.79
CA LYS A 66 8.68 -10.14 5.42
C LYS A 66 9.31 -9.35 6.57
N THR A 67 8.49 -8.59 7.32
CA THR A 67 8.94 -7.91 8.53
C THR A 67 9.33 -8.93 9.60
N GLY A 68 8.53 -9.97 9.79
CA GLY A 68 8.84 -11.07 10.72
C GLY A 68 10.15 -11.78 10.38
N GLU A 69 10.45 -12.02 9.11
CA GLU A 69 11.70 -12.61 8.65
C GLU A 69 12.92 -11.76 9.02
N LYS A 70 12.83 -10.41 8.90
CA LYS A 70 13.90 -9.48 9.32
C LYS A 70 14.23 -9.58 10.81
N HIS A 71 13.24 -9.93 11.64
CA HIS A 71 13.32 -10.00 13.09
C HIS A 71 13.39 -11.45 13.62
N ASN A 72 13.56 -12.45 12.75
CA ASN A 72 13.53 -13.88 13.09
C ASN A 72 12.26 -14.33 13.83
N TRP A 73 11.12 -13.68 13.54
CA TRP A 73 9.84 -14.01 14.12
C TRP A 73 9.22 -15.26 13.49
N LYS A 74 8.42 -15.95 14.29
CA LYS A 74 7.69 -17.15 13.86
C LYS A 74 6.18 -16.90 13.81
N GLU A 75 5.55 -17.35 12.75
CA GLU A 75 4.10 -17.43 12.64
C GLU A 75 3.54 -18.23 13.82
N LYS A 76 2.35 -17.90 14.30
CA LYS A 76 1.66 -18.45 15.47
C LYS A 76 2.32 -18.12 16.83
N LYS A 77 3.58 -17.68 16.85
CA LYS A 77 4.28 -17.22 18.05
C LYS A 77 4.31 -15.70 18.15
N ASN A 78 4.81 -15.05 17.12
CA ASN A 78 5.01 -13.60 17.07
C ASN A 78 3.92 -12.87 16.27
N TYR A 79 3.34 -13.50 15.25
CA TYR A 79 2.23 -12.94 14.51
C TYR A 79 1.18 -14.04 14.20
N VAL A 80 -0.07 -13.67 14.41
CA VAL A 80 -1.22 -14.58 14.27
C VAL A 80 -2.32 -13.87 13.51
N LYS A 81 -2.88 -14.53 12.50
CA LYS A 81 -4.08 -14.07 11.83
C LYS A 81 -5.34 -14.78 12.33
N THR A 82 -6.44 -14.05 12.30
CA THR A 82 -7.78 -14.60 12.54
C THR A 82 -8.75 -14.01 11.51
N ASP A 83 -9.57 -14.87 10.95
CA ASP A 83 -10.63 -14.47 10.03
C ASP A 83 -11.87 -14.05 10.84
N ALA A 84 -12.46 -12.92 10.48
CA ALA A 84 -13.62 -12.33 11.11
C ALA A 84 -14.67 -11.97 10.05
N PRO A 85 -15.58 -12.88 9.73
CA PRO A 85 -16.55 -12.69 8.63
C PRO A 85 -17.65 -11.66 8.94
N SER A 86 -17.82 -11.26 10.19
CA SER A 86 -18.81 -10.29 10.62
C SER A 86 -18.22 -9.21 11.53
N ASP A 87 -18.92 -8.08 11.69
CA ASP A 87 -18.55 -7.01 12.64
C ASP A 87 -18.50 -7.55 14.09
N LYS A 88 -19.38 -8.48 14.45
CA LYS A 88 -19.37 -9.16 15.76
C LYS A 88 -18.10 -9.97 15.96
N ASP A 89 -17.69 -10.75 14.96
CA ASP A 89 -16.46 -11.55 15.02
C ASP A 89 -15.23 -10.64 15.04
N ALA A 90 -15.22 -9.57 14.26
CA ALA A 90 -14.17 -8.57 14.28
C ALA A 90 -13.95 -7.97 15.68
N LYS A 91 -15.03 -7.52 16.34
CA LYS A 91 -14.97 -6.98 17.70
C LYS A 91 -14.49 -8.02 18.71
N LYS A 92 -14.96 -9.27 18.60
CA LYS A 92 -14.53 -10.37 19.46
C LYS A 92 -13.02 -10.62 19.36
N GLU A 93 -12.49 -10.75 18.14
CA GLU A 93 -11.07 -11.06 17.94
C GLU A 93 -10.16 -9.87 18.28
N LEU A 94 -10.55 -8.63 17.93
CA LEU A 94 -9.83 -7.42 18.35
C LEU A 94 -9.73 -7.33 19.88
N THR A 95 -10.85 -7.55 20.60
CA THR A 95 -10.88 -7.55 22.08
C THR A 95 -10.01 -8.66 22.65
N LYS A 96 -10.06 -9.85 22.07
CA LYS A 96 -9.24 -11.00 22.48
C LYS A 96 -7.75 -10.71 22.41
N TYR A 97 -7.29 -10.09 21.30
CA TYR A 97 -5.88 -9.70 21.15
C TYR A 97 -5.48 -8.60 22.14
N ALA A 98 -6.35 -7.60 22.35
CA ALA A 98 -6.12 -6.55 23.34
C ALA A 98 -5.99 -7.10 24.78
N LYS A 99 -6.92 -7.95 25.21
CA LYS A 99 -6.87 -8.61 26.54
C LYS A 99 -5.65 -9.52 26.71
N LYS A 100 -5.17 -10.15 25.63
CA LYS A 100 -3.93 -10.95 25.60
C LYS A 100 -2.66 -10.08 25.49
N LYS A 101 -2.77 -8.75 25.55
CA LYS A 101 -1.67 -7.78 25.53
C LYS A 101 -0.77 -7.97 24.31
N TYR A 102 -1.36 -8.13 23.13
CA TYR A 102 -0.59 -8.05 21.89
C TYR A 102 -0.03 -6.65 21.73
N ASP A 103 1.23 -6.54 21.25
CA ASP A 103 1.92 -5.26 21.11
C ASP A 103 1.32 -4.40 20.00
N LEU A 104 0.75 -5.04 18.97
CA LEU A 104 0.12 -4.37 17.85
C LEU A 104 -1.02 -5.21 17.30
N ILE A 105 -2.17 -4.57 17.01
CA ILE A 105 -3.38 -5.26 16.56
C ILE A 105 -3.84 -4.63 15.25
N PHE A 106 -3.81 -5.40 14.17
CA PHE A 106 -4.22 -4.97 12.84
C PHE A 106 -5.66 -5.36 12.53
N GLY A 107 -6.42 -4.42 11.95
CA GLY A 107 -7.65 -4.70 11.22
C GLY A 107 -7.47 -4.35 9.75
N ILE A 108 -7.82 -5.29 8.86
CA ILE A 108 -7.47 -5.22 7.45
C ILE A 108 -8.68 -4.90 6.59
N GLY A 109 -8.67 -3.68 6.04
CA GLY A 109 -9.72 -3.15 5.17
C GLY A 109 -10.67 -2.17 5.86
N TYR A 110 -11.27 -1.29 5.06
CA TYR A 110 -12.17 -0.23 5.54
C TYR A 110 -13.41 -0.76 6.29
N SER A 111 -13.85 -1.98 6.04
CA SER A 111 -14.97 -2.62 6.75
C SER A 111 -14.73 -2.77 8.27
N PHE A 112 -13.46 -2.75 8.70
CA PHE A 112 -13.10 -2.83 10.13
C PHE A 112 -13.13 -1.48 10.86
N GLN A 113 -13.38 -0.35 10.19
CA GLN A 113 -13.35 0.98 10.81
C GLN A 113 -14.24 1.08 12.06
N LYS A 114 -15.49 0.61 11.97
CA LYS A 114 -16.44 0.65 13.07
C LYS A 114 -15.99 -0.22 14.25
N ALA A 115 -15.58 -1.44 13.97
CA ALA A 115 -15.11 -2.37 15.01
C ALA A 115 -13.86 -1.83 15.72
N ILE A 116 -12.87 -1.35 14.99
CA ILE A 116 -11.65 -0.78 15.58
C ILE A 116 -11.97 0.49 16.38
N ALA A 117 -12.79 1.41 15.85
CA ALA A 117 -13.16 2.63 16.57
C ALA A 117 -13.82 2.33 17.92
N GLU A 118 -14.69 1.32 17.98
CA GLU A 118 -15.36 0.91 19.21
C GLU A 118 -14.38 0.25 20.18
N ILE A 119 -13.60 -0.73 19.72
CA ILE A 119 -12.71 -1.49 20.59
C ILE A 119 -11.52 -0.64 21.06
N ALA A 120 -10.93 0.20 20.21
CA ALA A 120 -9.87 1.12 20.59
C ALA A 120 -10.31 2.13 21.67
N SER A 121 -11.59 2.52 21.68
CA SER A 121 -12.15 3.39 22.74
C SER A 121 -12.27 2.67 24.09
N LYS A 122 -12.50 1.35 24.11
CA LYS A 122 -12.60 0.53 25.29
C LYS A 122 -11.23 0.05 25.79
N GLU A 123 -10.37 -0.33 24.88
CA GLU A 123 -9.04 -0.93 25.14
C GLU A 123 -7.92 0.10 24.92
N ARG A 124 -7.97 1.20 25.68
CA ARG A 124 -7.09 2.40 25.49
C ARG A 124 -5.59 2.13 25.65
N LYS A 125 -5.21 1.03 26.30
CA LYS A 125 -3.81 0.62 26.51
C LYS A 125 -3.24 -0.24 25.37
N SER A 126 -4.09 -0.62 24.41
CA SER A 126 -3.72 -1.43 23.26
C SER A 126 -3.57 -0.55 22.03
N ASP A 127 -2.59 -0.85 21.18
CA ASP A 127 -2.30 -0.12 19.96
C ASP A 127 -2.87 -0.85 18.74
N PHE A 128 -3.62 -0.13 17.95
CA PHE A 128 -4.32 -0.64 16.77
C PHE A 128 -3.76 -0.02 15.49
N VAL A 129 -3.86 -0.78 14.42
CA VAL A 129 -3.58 -0.33 13.05
C VAL A 129 -4.74 -0.71 12.16
N ILE A 130 -5.23 0.23 11.37
CA ILE A 130 -6.14 -0.08 10.28
C ILE A 130 -5.44 0.14 8.94
N VAL A 131 -5.58 -0.81 8.02
CA VAL A 131 -5.09 -0.70 6.64
C VAL A 131 -6.28 -0.46 5.72
N ASP A 132 -6.19 0.55 4.86
CA ASP A 132 -7.25 1.01 3.97
C ASP A 132 -8.54 1.45 4.71
N GLY A 133 -8.37 2.14 5.83
CA GLY A 133 -9.45 2.75 6.58
C GLY A 133 -8.94 3.91 7.42
N ILE A 134 -9.85 4.75 7.93
CA ILE A 134 -9.53 5.88 8.79
C ILE A 134 -10.28 5.74 10.10
N VAL A 135 -9.53 5.72 11.21
CA VAL A 135 -10.07 5.71 12.57
C VAL A 135 -9.32 6.74 13.41
N GLU A 136 -10.01 7.80 13.80
CA GLU A 136 -9.44 8.91 14.57
C GLU A 136 -9.55 8.62 16.07
N LYS A 137 -8.63 7.78 16.57
CA LYS A 137 -8.46 7.45 17.98
C LYS A 137 -6.99 7.54 18.37
N PRO A 138 -6.65 8.01 19.59
CA PRO A 138 -5.27 8.28 20.00
C PRO A 138 -4.37 7.05 20.04
N ASN A 139 -4.95 5.85 20.04
CA ASN A 139 -4.24 4.57 20.02
C ASN A 139 -4.42 3.80 18.70
N VAL A 140 -4.79 4.49 17.61
CA VAL A 140 -4.94 3.89 16.28
C VAL A 140 -4.04 4.60 15.28
N VAL A 141 -3.28 3.86 14.49
CA VAL A 141 -2.63 4.34 13.27
C VAL A 141 -3.45 3.89 12.06
N SER A 142 -3.81 4.82 11.21
CA SER A 142 -4.50 4.55 9.94
C SER A 142 -3.51 4.59 8.78
N ILE A 143 -3.35 3.49 8.05
CA ILE A 143 -2.52 3.40 6.84
C ILE A 143 -3.44 3.48 5.63
N THR A 144 -3.32 4.56 4.86
CA THR A 144 -4.08 4.80 3.64
C THR A 144 -3.15 5.14 2.48
N TYR A 145 -3.68 5.06 1.27
CA TYR A 145 -2.91 5.30 0.05
C TYR A 145 -3.63 6.33 -0.83
N ARG A 146 -2.88 6.90 -1.77
CA ARG A 146 -3.41 7.67 -2.88
C ARG A 146 -3.57 6.75 -4.09
N GLU A 147 -4.46 5.78 -3.98
CA GLU A 147 -4.71 4.76 -4.97
C GLU A 147 -5.20 5.33 -6.30
N GLU A 148 -5.86 6.50 -6.28
CA GLU A 148 -6.24 7.27 -7.46
C GLU A 148 -5.02 7.56 -8.36
N GLN A 149 -3.84 7.78 -7.77
CA GLN A 149 -2.62 8.08 -8.51
C GLN A 149 -2.08 6.88 -9.28
N SER A 150 -2.09 5.68 -8.69
CA SER A 150 -1.70 4.46 -9.41
C SER A 150 -2.73 4.07 -10.46
N ALA A 151 -4.02 4.28 -10.17
CA ALA A 151 -5.12 4.07 -11.10
C ALA A 151 -5.03 5.03 -12.30
N PHE A 152 -4.65 6.29 -12.08
CA PHE A 152 -4.40 7.25 -13.15
C PHE A 152 -3.31 6.75 -14.11
N LEU A 153 -2.17 6.28 -13.56
CA LEU A 153 -1.10 5.72 -14.39
C LEU A 153 -1.54 4.45 -15.14
N ALA A 154 -2.40 3.63 -14.52
CA ALA A 154 -3.04 2.49 -15.18
C ALA A 154 -3.94 2.94 -16.34
N GLY A 155 -4.66 4.04 -16.17
CA GLY A 155 -5.47 4.69 -17.21
C GLY A 155 -4.64 5.17 -18.40
N ILE A 156 -3.49 5.81 -18.14
CA ILE A 156 -2.52 6.19 -19.18
C ILE A 156 -2.06 4.94 -19.97
N ALA A 157 -1.66 3.88 -19.24
CA ALA A 157 -1.20 2.65 -19.87
C ALA A 157 -2.31 1.99 -20.70
N ALA A 158 -3.55 1.94 -20.20
CA ALA A 158 -4.69 1.41 -20.92
C ALA A 158 -4.99 2.21 -22.21
N ALA A 159 -5.08 3.53 -22.09
CA ALA A 159 -5.41 4.40 -23.23
C ALA A 159 -4.37 4.33 -24.35
N MET A 160 -3.09 4.19 -24.02
CA MET A 160 -2.01 4.06 -25.00
C MET A 160 -1.96 2.66 -25.68
N ASN A 161 -2.63 1.65 -25.14
CA ASN A 161 -2.55 0.28 -25.65
C ASN A 161 -3.87 -0.24 -26.22
N THR A 162 -5.03 0.37 -25.92
CA THR A 162 -6.31 -0.03 -26.50
C THR A 162 -6.30 0.10 -28.02
N LYS A 163 -6.96 -0.83 -28.69
CA LYS A 163 -7.19 -0.84 -30.15
C LYS A 163 -8.64 -0.55 -30.50
N THR A 164 -9.54 -0.78 -29.55
CA THR A 164 -10.99 -0.59 -29.77
C THR A 164 -11.49 0.76 -29.27
N HIS A 165 -10.66 1.54 -28.58
CA HIS A 165 -11.05 2.76 -27.84
C HIS A 165 -12.19 2.52 -26.83
N LYS A 166 -12.33 1.28 -26.36
CA LYS A 166 -13.29 0.85 -25.33
C LYS A 166 -12.54 0.11 -24.23
N ILE A 167 -12.54 0.67 -23.04
CA ILE A 167 -11.82 0.14 -21.86
C ILE A 167 -12.84 -0.19 -20.78
N GLY A 168 -12.59 -1.25 -20.00
CA GLY A 168 -13.41 -1.68 -18.87
C GLY A 168 -12.80 -1.35 -17.52
N PHE A 169 -13.65 -1.07 -16.54
CA PHE A 169 -13.32 -1.06 -15.13
C PHE A 169 -14.24 -2.04 -14.40
N VAL A 170 -13.67 -2.97 -13.64
CA VAL A 170 -14.41 -3.90 -12.76
C VAL A 170 -14.04 -3.62 -11.33
N GLY A 171 -14.97 -3.06 -10.55
CA GLY A 171 -14.83 -2.82 -9.12
C GLY A 171 -15.50 -3.92 -8.28
N GLY A 172 -14.99 -4.18 -7.07
CA GLY A 172 -15.63 -5.09 -6.13
C GLY A 172 -16.98 -4.54 -5.66
N THR A 173 -16.99 -3.35 -5.10
CA THR A 173 -18.18 -2.65 -4.57
C THR A 173 -18.23 -1.20 -5.02
N LYS A 174 -19.39 -0.54 -4.84
CA LYS A 174 -19.58 0.88 -5.23
C LYS A 174 -19.20 1.87 -4.12
N ASP A 175 -18.45 1.45 -3.11
CA ASP A 175 -18.09 2.35 -2.01
C ASP A 175 -17.08 3.44 -2.43
N PRO A 176 -16.93 4.50 -1.62
CA PRO A 176 -16.04 5.62 -1.93
C PRO A 176 -14.57 5.20 -2.12
N PHE A 177 -14.13 4.12 -1.46
CA PHE A 177 -12.76 3.64 -1.52
C PHE A 177 -12.42 3.07 -2.91
N ILE A 178 -13.30 2.22 -3.44
CA ILE A 178 -13.14 1.66 -4.80
C ILE A 178 -13.38 2.72 -5.87
N LYS A 179 -14.25 3.69 -5.58
CA LYS A 179 -14.51 4.83 -6.48
C LYS A 179 -13.27 5.71 -6.72
N ARG A 180 -12.34 5.81 -5.78
CA ARG A 180 -11.07 6.53 -6.01
C ARG A 180 -10.28 5.92 -7.16
N PHE A 181 -10.18 4.60 -7.22
CA PHE A 181 -9.56 3.91 -8.37
C PHE A 181 -10.27 4.22 -9.68
N GLU A 182 -11.61 4.19 -9.67
CA GLU A 182 -12.40 4.46 -10.86
C GLU A 182 -12.15 5.88 -11.39
N TYR A 183 -12.21 6.90 -10.51
CA TYR A 183 -12.03 8.29 -10.90
C TYR A 183 -10.60 8.54 -11.38
N GLY A 184 -9.58 8.08 -10.65
CA GLY A 184 -8.20 8.18 -11.08
C GLY A 184 -7.96 7.51 -12.43
N PHE A 185 -8.48 6.29 -12.63
CA PHE A 185 -8.36 5.55 -13.89
C PHE A 185 -8.99 6.30 -15.07
N LYS A 186 -10.24 6.76 -14.91
CA LYS A 186 -10.94 7.54 -15.94
C LYS A 186 -10.21 8.83 -16.27
N ALA A 187 -9.70 9.54 -15.28
CA ALA A 187 -8.92 10.76 -15.47
C ALA A 187 -7.62 10.49 -16.25
N GLY A 188 -6.95 9.38 -15.97
CA GLY A 188 -5.78 8.94 -16.72
C GLY A 188 -6.10 8.63 -18.18
N VAL A 189 -7.18 7.92 -18.43
CA VAL A 189 -7.65 7.62 -19.81
C VAL A 189 -7.94 8.94 -20.55
N MET A 190 -8.73 9.85 -19.96
CA MET A 190 -9.08 11.14 -20.54
C MET A 190 -7.87 12.01 -20.85
N SER A 191 -6.80 11.92 -20.05
CA SER A 191 -5.57 12.70 -20.26
C SER A 191 -4.77 12.25 -21.50
N VAL A 192 -4.99 11.03 -21.99
CA VAL A 192 -4.40 10.54 -23.25
C VAL A 192 -5.34 10.84 -24.42
N ASP A 193 -6.57 10.38 -24.33
CA ASP A 193 -7.61 10.61 -25.35
C ASP A 193 -9.01 10.62 -24.71
N PRO A 194 -9.69 11.79 -24.67
CA PRO A 194 -11.02 11.93 -24.08
C PRO A 194 -12.13 11.23 -24.87
N LYS A 195 -11.86 10.74 -26.10
CA LYS A 195 -12.82 9.99 -26.91
C LYS A 195 -12.92 8.53 -26.50
N ILE A 196 -11.93 8.00 -25.77
CA ILE A 196 -11.94 6.62 -25.28
C ILE A 196 -13.04 6.45 -24.23
N LYS A 197 -13.90 5.43 -24.44
CA LYS A 197 -15.02 5.14 -23.53
C LYS A 197 -14.59 4.16 -22.44
N VAL A 198 -14.80 4.54 -21.18
CA VAL A 198 -14.59 3.65 -20.02
C VAL A 198 -15.93 3.11 -19.51
N LYS A 199 -16.16 1.81 -19.69
CA LYS A 199 -17.33 1.09 -19.18
C LYS A 199 -17.07 0.55 -17.80
N THR A 200 -17.89 0.89 -16.81
CA THR A 200 -17.72 0.49 -15.41
C THR A 200 -18.78 -0.53 -15.00
N LYS A 201 -18.34 -1.63 -14.39
CA LYS A 201 -19.21 -2.63 -13.73
C LYS A 201 -18.72 -2.94 -12.32
N PHE A 202 -19.64 -3.29 -11.41
CA PHE A 202 -19.33 -3.65 -10.03
C PHE A 202 -19.88 -5.04 -9.72
N ALA A 203 -19.05 -5.87 -9.07
CA ALA A 203 -19.41 -7.24 -8.72
C ALA A 203 -20.27 -7.33 -7.44
N ASN A 204 -20.31 -6.27 -6.63
CA ASN A 204 -20.90 -6.21 -5.30
C ASN A 204 -20.31 -7.28 -4.32
N THR A 205 -19.08 -7.72 -4.58
CA THR A 205 -18.34 -8.70 -3.77
C THR A 205 -16.85 -8.63 -4.10
N PHE A 206 -16.02 -9.16 -3.17
CA PHE A 206 -14.57 -9.30 -3.34
C PHE A 206 -14.10 -10.76 -3.36
N ASP A 207 -14.99 -11.74 -3.15
CA ASP A 207 -14.63 -13.13 -2.90
C ASP A 207 -15.19 -14.15 -3.90
N LYS A 208 -15.88 -13.68 -4.96
CA LYS A 208 -16.56 -14.52 -5.97
C LYS A 208 -15.94 -14.38 -7.38
N PRO A 209 -14.91 -15.20 -7.73
CA PRO A 209 -14.29 -15.14 -9.06
C PRO A 209 -15.26 -15.35 -10.21
N GLU A 210 -16.31 -16.13 -10.02
CA GLU A 210 -17.35 -16.38 -11.02
C GLU A 210 -18.07 -15.09 -11.44
N GLU A 211 -18.33 -14.18 -10.50
CA GLU A 211 -18.92 -12.87 -10.83
C GLU A 211 -17.93 -11.99 -11.61
N GLY A 212 -16.65 -12.03 -11.27
CA GLY A 212 -15.59 -11.35 -12.03
C GLY A 212 -15.52 -11.84 -13.47
N SER A 213 -15.57 -13.16 -13.68
CA SER A 213 -15.57 -13.78 -15.00
C SER A 213 -16.81 -13.40 -15.84
N LYS A 214 -17.99 -13.39 -15.22
CA LYS A 214 -19.25 -12.97 -15.83
C LYS A 214 -19.23 -11.51 -16.29
N LEU A 215 -18.73 -10.61 -15.45
CA LEU A 215 -18.59 -9.20 -15.79
C LEU A 215 -17.56 -8.96 -16.89
N ALA A 216 -16.44 -9.68 -16.87
CA ALA A 216 -15.42 -9.62 -17.90
C ALA A 216 -15.95 -10.11 -19.24
N LYS A 217 -16.66 -11.27 -19.27
CA LYS A 217 -17.31 -11.80 -20.47
C LYS A 217 -18.26 -10.78 -21.09
N SER A 218 -19.08 -10.11 -20.27
CA SER A 218 -19.98 -9.05 -20.75
C SER A 218 -19.22 -7.87 -21.34
N LEU A 219 -18.17 -7.36 -20.67
CA LEU A 219 -17.38 -6.22 -21.14
C LEU A 219 -16.63 -6.54 -22.44
N TYR A 220 -15.94 -7.70 -22.51
CA TYR A 220 -15.25 -8.12 -23.73
C TYR A 220 -16.22 -8.39 -24.88
N GLY A 221 -17.46 -8.83 -24.58
CA GLY A 221 -18.54 -8.95 -25.56
C GLY A 221 -19.05 -7.62 -26.13
N GLU A 222 -18.78 -6.52 -25.44
CA GLU A 222 -19.09 -5.14 -25.84
C GLU A 222 -17.87 -4.43 -26.50
N ASP A 223 -16.91 -5.20 -27.05
CA ASP A 223 -15.66 -4.77 -27.69
C ASP A 223 -14.67 -4.06 -26.77
N VAL A 224 -14.78 -4.21 -25.46
CA VAL A 224 -13.72 -3.81 -24.54
C VAL A 224 -12.51 -4.71 -24.79
N ASP A 225 -11.32 -4.14 -24.90
CA ASP A 225 -10.08 -4.91 -25.11
C ASP A 225 -9.13 -4.88 -23.90
N ILE A 226 -9.30 -3.94 -22.96
CA ILE A 226 -8.52 -3.83 -21.74
C ILE A 226 -9.46 -3.66 -20.55
N ILE A 227 -9.33 -4.48 -19.52
CA ILE A 227 -10.08 -4.33 -18.26
C ILE A 227 -9.12 -4.07 -17.11
N PHE A 228 -9.33 -2.96 -16.37
CA PHE A 228 -8.72 -2.74 -15.07
C PHE A 228 -9.64 -3.33 -13.99
N GLN A 229 -9.15 -4.33 -13.25
CA GLN A 229 -9.90 -4.93 -12.15
C GLN A 229 -9.42 -4.41 -10.79
N VAL A 230 -10.36 -4.05 -9.93
CA VAL A 230 -10.16 -3.61 -8.54
C VAL A 230 -11.19 -4.34 -7.67
N ALA A 231 -11.08 -5.66 -7.61
CA ALA A 231 -12.13 -6.51 -7.05
C ALA A 231 -11.60 -7.69 -6.20
N GLY A 232 -10.37 -7.60 -5.68
CA GLY A 232 -9.80 -8.64 -4.82
C GLY A 232 -9.80 -10.03 -5.48
N LYS A 233 -10.25 -11.07 -4.77
CA LYS A 233 -10.36 -12.45 -5.30
C LYS A 233 -11.33 -12.53 -6.48
N THR A 234 -12.40 -11.74 -6.48
CA THR A 234 -13.33 -11.62 -7.62
C THR A 234 -12.61 -11.21 -8.91
N GLY A 235 -11.59 -10.36 -8.81
CA GLY A 235 -10.76 -9.92 -9.92
C GLY A 235 -10.01 -11.07 -10.63
N LEU A 236 -9.74 -12.19 -9.95
CA LEU A 236 -9.13 -13.37 -10.58
C LEU A 236 -10.02 -13.97 -11.67
N GLY A 237 -11.34 -13.81 -11.54
CA GLY A 237 -12.28 -14.21 -12.60
C GLY A 237 -12.11 -13.41 -13.89
N VAL A 238 -11.70 -12.12 -13.80
CA VAL A 238 -11.38 -11.31 -14.98
C VAL A 238 -10.19 -11.89 -15.72
N PHE A 239 -9.14 -12.33 -15.00
CA PHE A 239 -8.00 -13.02 -15.61
C PHE A 239 -8.41 -14.36 -16.25
N THR A 240 -9.29 -15.12 -15.59
CA THR A 240 -9.80 -16.39 -16.12
C THR A 240 -10.48 -16.20 -17.45
N GLU A 241 -11.39 -15.23 -17.58
CA GLU A 241 -12.10 -14.97 -18.83
C GLU A 241 -11.16 -14.42 -19.91
N ALA A 242 -10.25 -13.50 -19.56
CA ALA A 242 -9.26 -12.98 -20.50
C ALA A 242 -8.36 -14.09 -21.05
N LYS A 243 -7.90 -15.03 -20.23
CA LYS A 243 -7.11 -16.19 -20.66
C LYS A 243 -7.90 -17.07 -21.64
N LYS A 244 -9.18 -17.36 -21.34
CA LYS A 244 -10.05 -18.12 -22.22
C LYS A 244 -10.19 -17.44 -23.59
N LEU A 245 -10.43 -16.14 -23.62
CA LEU A 245 -10.56 -15.36 -24.85
C LEU A 245 -9.23 -15.28 -25.62
N LYS A 246 -8.11 -15.17 -24.92
CA LYS A 246 -6.79 -15.17 -25.56
C LYS A 246 -6.49 -16.51 -26.25
N LYS A 247 -6.87 -17.65 -25.65
CA LYS A 247 -6.76 -18.98 -26.26
C LYS A 247 -7.58 -19.10 -27.54
N SER A 248 -8.73 -18.39 -27.64
CA SER A 248 -9.53 -18.33 -28.85
C SER A 248 -9.07 -17.28 -29.87
N GLY A 249 -7.85 -16.72 -29.70
CA GLY A 249 -7.25 -15.78 -30.64
C GLY A 249 -7.59 -14.30 -30.41
N LYS A 250 -8.43 -13.95 -29.41
CA LYS A 250 -8.77 -12.55 -29.12
C LYS A 250 -7.60 -11.82 -28.45
N LYS A 251 -7.41 -10.55 -28.82
CA LYS A 251 -6.37 -9.69 -28.25
C LYS A 251 -6.97 -8.88 -27.08
N VAL A 252 -6.96 -9.46 -25.90
CA VAL A 252 -7.51 -8.85 -24.68
C VAL A 252 -6.45 -8.77 -23.58
N TRP A 253 -6.61 -7.77 -22.70
CA TRP A 253 -5.69 -7.49 -21.60
C TRP A 253 -6.41 -7.25 -20.30
N VAL A 254 -5.72 -7.53 -19.18
CA VAL A 254 -6.12 -7.19 -17.81
C VAL A 254 -5.06 -6.31 -17.18
N ILE A 255 -5.48 -5.28 -16.47
CA ILE A 255 -4.62 -4.53 -15.55
C ILE A 255 -4.94 -5.03 -14.13
N GLY A 256 -3.90 -5.47 -13.42
CA GLY A 256 -4.00 -5.95 -12.05
C GLY A 256 -3.94 -4.82 -11.02
N VAL A 257 -4.13 -5.16 -9.73
CA VAL A 257 -4.19 -4.21 -8.62
C VAL A 257 -3.42 -4.70 -7.39
N ASP A 258 -2.99 -3.78 -6.54
CA ASP A 258 -2.29 -3.94 -5.26
C ASP A 258 -0.87 -4.52 -5.41
N ARG A 259 -0.74 -5.63 -6.11
CA ARG A 259 0.51 -6.38 -6.36
C ARG A 259 0.80 -6.47 -7.84
N ASP A 260 2.03 -6.91 -8.19
CA ASP A 260 2.31 -7.34 -9.55
C ASP A 260 1.60 -8.68 -9.81
N GLN A 261 0.48 -8.61 -10.55
CA GLN A 261 -0.33 -9.74 -10.94
C GLN A 261 0.06 -10.30 -12.32
N TYR A 262 1.32 -10.13 -12.75
CA TYR A 262 1.79 -10.67 -14.02
C TYR A 262 1.60 -12.19 -14.12
N LYS A 263 1.87 -12.90 -13.03
CA LYS A 263 1.75 -14.37 -12.97
C LYS A 263 0.31 -14.85 -13.13
N GLU A 264 -0.66 -14.04 -12.71
CA GLU A 264 -2.10 -14.39 -12.80
C GLU A 264 -2.58 -14.42 -14.28
N GLY A 265 -1.87 -13.70 -15.15
CA GLY A 265 -2.14 -13.70 -16.59
C GLY A 265 -1.49 -14.82 -17.39
N LEU A 266 -0.64 -15.64 -16.76
CA LEU A 266 0.06 -16.74 -17.40
C LEU A 266 -0.82 -18.02 -17.43
N PRO A 267 -0.54 -18.96 -18.37
CA PRO A 267 0.49 -18.91 -19.43
C PRO A 267 0.13 -18.02 -20.63
N GLU A 268 -1.12 -17.59 -20.80
CA GLU A 268 -1.63 -16.86 -21.97
C GLU A 268 -1.08 -15.43 -22.09
N ASN A 269 -0.41 -14.93 -21.06
CA ASN A 269 0.16 -13.60 -21.01
C ASN A 269 -0.87 -12.48 -21.25
N VAL A 270 -1.91 -12.43 -20.42
CA VAL A 270 -3.00 -11.43 -20.51
C VAL A 270 -2.84 -10.23 -19.59
N THR A 271 -1.79 -10.16 -18.75
CA THR A 271 -1.57 -9.02 -17.85
C THR A 271 -0.81 -7.92 -18.58
N LEU A 272 -1.45 -6.79 -18.85
CA LEU A 272 -0.80 -5.61 -19.44
C LEU A 272 0.20 -4.98 -18.46
N THR A 273 -0.27 -4.68 -17.25
CA THR A 273 0.50 -4.13 -16.11
C THR A 273 -0.32 -4.29 -14.83
N SER A 274 0.15 -3.73 -13.69
CA SER A 274 -0.61 -3.69 -12.44
C SER A 274 -0.44 -2.35 -11.73
N ALA A 275 -1.53 -1.81 -11.18
CA ALA A 275 -1.53 -0.67 -10.27
C ALA A 275 -1.07 -1.14 -8.89
N ILE A 276 0.10 -0.72 -8.48
CA ILE A 276 0.77 -1.19 -7.26
C ILE A 276 0.41 -0.31 -6.07
N LYS A 277 0.15 -0.98 -4.95
CA LYS A 277 0.04 -0.38 -3.62
C LYS A 277 1.06 -1.04 -2.68
N ARG A 278 1.98 -0.24 -2.13
CA ARG A 278 3.11 -0.72 -1.31
C ARG A 278 2.68 -0.95 0.14
N ILE A 279 1.71 -1.86 0.31
CA ILE A 279 1.19 -2.23 1.62
C ILE A 279 2.29 -2.80 2.50
N ASP A 280 3.19 -3.60 1.92
CA ASP A 280 4.40 -4.13 2.56
C ASP A 280 5.20 -3.05 3.29
N LYS A 281 5.38 -1.90 2.64
CA LYS A 281 6.14 -0.77 3.18
C LYS A 281 5.41 -0.08 4.33
N GLY A 282 4.09 0.16 4.21
CA GLY A 282 3.29 0.79 5.27
C GLY A 282 3.25 -0.04 6.54
N VAL A 283 3.04 -1.34 6.39
CA VAL A 283 3.04 -2.31 7.50
C VAL A 283 4.40 -2.36 8.19
N ASP A 284 5.50 -2.51 7.42
CA ASP A 284 6.88 -2.55 7.94
C ASP A 284 7.24 -1.27 8.73
N GLU A 285 6.83 -0.11 8.22
CA GLU A 285 7.09 1.18 8.89
C GLU A 285 6.41 1.27 10.25
N VAL A 286 5.12 0.92 10.34
CA VAL A 286 4.37 1.01 11.61
C VAL A 286 4.90 0.01 12.62
N ILE A 287 5.19 -1.23 12.20
CA ILE A 287 5.78 -2.25 13.08
C ILE A 287 7.15 -1.79 13.59
N THR A 288 8.02 -1.30 12.69
CA THR A 288 9.36 -0.81 13.04
C THR A 288 9.29 0.37 14.02
N LYS A 289 8.36 1.32 13.81
CA LYS A 289 8.15 2.44 14.75
C LYS A 289 7.70 1.96 16.13
N LYS A 290 6.77 1.00 16.17
CA LYS A 290 6.30 0.42 17.45
C LYS A 290 7.42 -0.30 18.19
N LEU A 291 8.23 -1.11 17.51
CA LEU A 291 9.41 -1.78 18.10
C LEU A 291 10.38 -0.78 18.75
N LYS A 292 10.62 0.35 18.09
CA LYS A 292 11.48 1.43 18.57
C LYS A 292 10.84 2.28 19.69
N GLY A 293 9.64 1.93 20.17
CA GLY A 293 8.92 2.70 21.18
C GLY A 293 8.31 4.01 20.68
N ASN A 294 8.25 4.22 19.37
CA ASN A 294 7.74 5.43 18.71
C ASN A 294 6.46 5.15 17.93
N PHE A 295 5.49 4.53 18.58
CA PHE A 295 4.17 4.34 17.98
C PHE A 295 3.44 5.69 17.89
N GLN A 296 2.97 6.03 16.70
CA GLN A 296 2.35 7.32 16.43
C GLN A 296 0.81 7.20 16.38
N GLY A 297 0.20 6.78 17.48
CA GLY A 297 -1.27 6.71 17.58
C GLY A 297 -1.95 8.04 17.23
N GLY A 298 -3.14 7.98 16.66
CA GLY A 298 -3.89 9.13 16.14
C GLY A 298 -3.43 9.59 14.73
N ARG A 299 -2.36 9.02 14.16
CA ARG A 299 -1.85 9.43 12.84
C ARG A 299 -2.57 8.72 11.70
N ILE A 300 -2.87 9.50 10.67
CA ILE A 300 -3.29 8.99 9.35
C ILE A 300 -2.09 9.08 8.42
N LEU A 301 -1.53 7.94 8.07
CA LEU A 301 -0.44 7.83 7.09
C LEU A 301 -1.08 7.68 5.71
N ARG A 302 -0.86 8.66 4.83
CA ARG A 302 -1.41 8.62 3.47
C ARG A 302 -0.27 8.64 2.45
N TRP A 303 -0.09 7.53 1.75
CA TRP A 303 1.05 7.30 0.89
C TRP A 303 0.67 7.33 -0.59
N GLY A 304 1.28 8.27 -1.30
CA GLY A 304 1.14 8.44 -2.74
C GLY A 304 2.40 8.09 -3.52
N ILE A 305 2.47 8.57 -4.75
CA ILE A 305 3.65 8.48 -5.62
C ILE A 305 4.85 9.22 -5.01
N LYS A 306 4.62 10.32 -4.31
CA LYS A 306 5.67 11.10 -3.64
C LYS A 306 6.41 10.27 -2.59
N GLU A 307 5.69 9.51 -1.79
CA GLU A 307 6.20 8.62 -0.75
C GLU A 307 6.64 7.24 -1.30
N ASN A 308 6.54 7.01 -2.62
CA ASN A 308 6.70 5.70 -3.26
C ASN A 308 5.75 4.64 -2.64
N GLY A 309 4.55 5.05 -2.26
CA GLY A 309 3.51 4.19 -1.70
C GLY A 309 2.62 3.55 -2.77
N VAL A 310 2.50 4.18 -3.93
CA VAL A 310 1.74 3.67 -5.08
C VAL A 310 2.48 3.92 -6.39
N GLY A 311 2.07 3.24 -7.45
CA GLY A 311 2.65 3.40 -8.80
C GLY A 311 2.21 2.29 -9.75
N LEU A 312 2.93 2.07 -10.84
CA LEU A 312 2.75 0.89 -11.69
C LEU A 312 3.83 -0.17 -11.40
N SER A 313 3.51 -1.42 -11.73
CA SER A 313 4.45 -2.54 -11.66
C SER A 313 5.76 -2.21 -12.39
N LYS A 314 6.87 -2.68 -11.81
CA LYS A 314 8.19 -2.62 -12.44
C LYS A 314 8.30 -3.57 -13.64
N ASN A 315 7.42 -4.55 -13.74
CA ASN A 315 7.34 -5.43 -14.89
C ASN A 315 6.75 -4.68 -16.09
N LYS A 316 7.57 -4.47 -17.12
CA LYS A 316 7.23 -3.72 -18.33
C LYS A 316 7.13 -4.59 -19.59
N LYS A 317 7.11 -5.92 -19.43
CA LYS A 317 7.18 -6.89 -20.55
C LYS A 317 6.12 -6.66 -21.62
N ASN A 318 4.92 -6.24 -21.21
CA ASN A 318 3.76 -6.05 -22.10
C ASN A 318 3.47 -4.57 -22.42
N LEU A 319 4.34 -3.65 -21.98
CA LEU A 319 4.26 -2.23 -22.33
C LEU A 319 5.35 -1.87 -23.34
N ASN A 320 4.96 -1.17 -24.42
CA ASN A 320 5.94 -0.63 -25.37
C ASN A 320 6.72 0.55 -24.76
N LYS A 321 7.82 0.92 -25.40
CA LYS A 321 8.72 1.99 -24.92
C LYS A 321 8.02 3.34 -24.77
N ASP A 322 7.10 3.68 -25.67
CA ASP A 322 6.39 4.97 -25.64
C ASP A 322 5.41 5.01 -24.47
N THR A 323 4.67 3.93 -24.21
CA THR A 323 3.82 3.82 -23.02
C THR A 323 4.64 3.99 -21.74
N VAL A 324 5.78 3.30 -21.62
CA VAL A 324 6.66 3.42 -20.44
C VAL A 324 7.15 4.86 -20.27
N LYS A 325 7.56 5.51 -21.36
CA LYS A 325 8.00 6.91 -21.34
C LYS A 325 6.89 7.85 -20.86
N GLN A 326 5.68 7.71 -21.39
CA GLN A 326 4.53 8.55 -21.00
C GLN A 326 4.15 8.30 -19.53
N VAL A 327 4.00 7.05 -19.11
CA VAL A 327 3.71 6.71 -17.70
C VAL A 327 4.73 7.35 -16.75
N ASN A 328 6.03 7.26 -17.06
CA ASN A 328 7.08 7.87 -16.24
C ASN A 328 6.96 9.40 -16.18
N LEU A 329 6.59 10.03 -17.31
CA LEU A 329 6.44 11.49 -17.40
C LEU A 329 5.21 11.94 -16.55
N TYR A 330 4.08 11.27 -16.68
CA TYR A 330 2.90 11.52 -15.84
C TYR A 330 3.20 11.29 -14.35
N GLN A 331 3.89 10.20 -14.03
CA GLN A 331 4.30 9.90 -12.65
C GLN A 331 5.20 11.00 -12.05
N ALA A 332 6.12 11.57 -12.83
CA ALA A 332 6.96 12.68 -12.40
C ALA A 332 6.11 13.94 -12.12
N ASN A 333 5.14 14.24 -12.99
CA ASN A 333 4.24 15.39 -12.84
C ASN A 333 3.31 15.25 -11.61
N ILE A 334 2.79 14.04 -11.33
CA ILE A 334 2.04 13.78 -10.09
C ILE A 334 2.95 13.94 -8.86
N ARG A 335 4.18 13.42 -8.92
CA ARG A 335 5.14 13.50 -7.81
C ARG A 335 5.47 14.94 -7.41
N THR A 336 5.52 15.84 -8.36
CA THR A 336 5.83 17.26 -8.14
C THR A 336 4.60 18.13 -7.89
N GLY A 337 3.39 17.54 -7.96
CA GLY A 337 2.13 18.25 -7.75
C GLY A 337 1.68 19.12 -8.92
N HIS A 338 2.24 18.91 -10.14
CA HIS A 338 1.75 19.56 -11.36
C HIS A 338 0.44 18.94 -11.84
N ILE A 339 0.23 17.66 -11.55
CA ILE A 339 -1.02 16.97 -11.81
C ILE A 339 -1.59 16.53 -10.47
N ASP A 340 -2.77 17.04 -10.16
CA ASP A 340 -3.58 16.57 -9.04
C ASP A 340 -4.63 15.60 -9.58
N VAL A 341 -4.59 14.37 -9.07
CA VAL A 341 -5.45 13.28 -9.55
C VAL A 341 -6.75 13.27 -8.76
N PRO A 342 -7.92 13.28 -9.43
CA PRO A 342 -9.21 13.31 -8.74
C PRO A 342 -9.45 12.03 -7.93
N GLU A 343 -9.85 12.21 -6.66
CA GLU A 343 -10.09 11.11 -5.72
C GLU A 343 -11.57 10.86 -5.41
N ASN A 344 -12.44 11.78 -5.80
CA ASN A 344 -13.88 11.69 -5.59
C ASN A 344 -14.65 12.24 -6.80
N LYS A 345 -15.98 12.12 -6.74
CA LYS A 345 -16.82 12.55 -7.87
C LYS A 345 -16.72 14.04 -8.15
N LYS A 346 -16.69 14.88 -7.13
CA LYS A 346 -16.60 16.35 -7.28
C LYS A 346 -15.29 16.72 -7.99
N ASP A 347 -14.18 16.14 -7.55
CA ASP A 347 -12.89 16.42 -8.16
C ASP A 347 -12.83 15.89 -9.60
N PHE A 348 -13.45 14.74 -9.86
CA PHE A 348 -13.52 14.16 -11.20
C PHE A 348 -14.40 14.98 -12.15
N ASP A 349 -15.55 15.48 -11.68
CA ASP A 349 -16.45 16.33 -12.51
C ASP A 349 -15.77 17.67 -12.88
N ASN A 350 -14.85 18.15 -12.05
CA ASN A 350 -14.07 19.37 -12.30
C ASN A 350 -12.70 19.09 -12.95
N PHE A 351 -12.39 17.83 -13.24
CA PHE A 351 -11.09 17.47 -13.81
C PHE A 351 -11.04 17.79 -15.30
N SER A 352 -10.01 18.54 -15.69
CA SER A 352 -9.67 18.76 -17.10
C SER A 352 -8.49 17.89 -17.49
N PRO A 353 -8.53 17.22 -18.67
CA PRO A 353 -7.40 16.43 -19.17
C PRO A 353 -6.10 17.23 -19.19
N VAL A 354 -5.07 16.70 -18.58
CA VAL A 354 -3.78 17.40 -18.44
C VAL A 354 -2.71 16.67 -19.27
N LYS A 355 -2.01 17.42 -20.10
CA LYS A 355 -0.78 16.91 -20.76
C LYS A 355 0.40 17.14 -19.80
N PRO A 356 1.29 16.14 -19.64
CA PRO A 356 2.43 16.30 -18.75
C PRO A 356 3.47 17.26 -19.36
N GLU A 357 4.05 18.09 -18.52
CA GLU A 357 5.15 18.98 -18.94
C GLU A 357 6.41 18.16 -19.29
N LYS A 358 7.04 18.51 -20.41
CA LYS A 358 8.33 17.96 -20.85
C LYS A 358 9.43 18.87 -20.31
N GLY A 359 10.28 18.39 -19.41
CA GLY A 359 11.44 19.15 -18.93
C GLY A 359 11.80 18.84 -17.47
N GLU A 360 12.89 19.43 -16.98
CA GLU A 360 13.21 19.44 -15.55
C GLU A 360 12.13 20.19 -14.78
N ILE A 361 11.34 19.47 -14.01
CA ILE A 361 10.24 20.04 -13.24
C ILE A 361 10.86 20.79 -12.05
N LYS A 362 10.97 22.11 -12.16
CA LYS A 362 11.35 22.97 -11.03
C LYS A 362 10.32 22.79 -9.92
N LYS A 363 10.77 22.43 -8.72
CA LYS A 363 9.90 22.26 -7.54
C LYS A 363 9.11 23.56 -7.30
N LYS A 364 7.79 23.52 -7.45
CA LYS A 364 6.93 24.60 -6.97
C LYS A 364 7.20 24.80 -5.49
N LYS A 365 7.70 25.97 -5.08
CA LYS A 365 7.77 26.33 -3.66
C LYS A 365 6.33 26.37 -3.12
N VAL A 366 5.98 25.43 -2.28
CA VAL A 366 4.72 25.48 -1.52
C VAL A 366 4.83 26.69 -0.63
N LYS A 367 4.04 27.73 -0.89
CA LYS A 367 3.82 28.82 0.08
C LYS A 367 3.05 28.20 1.25
N ILE A 368 3.76 27.91 2.34
CA ILE A 368 3.15 27.61 3.62
C ILE A 368 2.60 28.96 4.09
N GLY A 369 1.27 29.13 4.00
CA GLY A 369 0.59 30.24 4.64
C GLY A 369 0.86 30.16 6.14
N LYS A 370 1.20 31.30 6.73
CA LYS A 370 1.37 31.49 8.18
C LYS A 370 0.04 31.31 8.90
#